data_fe7207ebaea1ce6eda477c9a2fc26eb8
#
_entry.id   fe7207ebaea1ce6eda477c9a2fc26eb8
#
_cell.length_a   1.000
_cell.length_b   1.000
_cell.length_c   1.000
_cell.angle_alpha   90.00
_cell.angle_beta   90.00
_cell.angle_gamma   90.00
#
_symmetry.space_group_name_H-M   'P 1'
#
loop_
_entity.id
_entity.type
_entity.pdbx_description
1 polymer ?
#
loop_
_entity_poly.entity_id
_entity_poly.type
_entity_poly.pdbx_seq_one_letter_code
_entity_poly.pdbx_strand_id
1 'polypeptide(L)'
;MCFYFDIHNIMHRLSLWRPIFHSEADFQFSLAWIIKEIYPDCEIRLEFVPDFNTNLHLDILVILDGKWIPIELKYTTKKCIKTINGEVYVLKEQGAKD
;
A
#
# COMPACT_ATOMS: atom_id res chain seq x y z
N MET A 1 -14.85 -1.42 22.89
CA MET A 1 -14.94 -0.76 21.57
C MET A 1 -14.52 -1.74 20.49
N CYS A 2 -15.32 -1.86 19.44
CA CYS A 2 -14.97 -2.75 18.32
C CYS A 2 -13.89 -2.13 17.46
N PHE A 3 -12.87 -2.92 17.18
CA PHE A 3 -11.85 -2.54 16.21
C PHE A 3 -12.39 -2.81 14.79
N TYR A 4 -12.20 -1.85 13.91
CA TYR A 4 -12.63 -2.00 12.51
C TYR A 4 -11.60 -1.33 11.59
N PHE A 5 -10.99 -2.16 10.74
CA PHE A 5 -10.02 -1.68 9.74
C PHE A 5 -10.71 -1.70 8.37
N ASP A 6 -11.07 -0.51 7.89
CA ASP A 6 -11.89 -0.38 6.68
C ASP A 6 -11.03 -0.22 5.44
N ILE A 7 -10.66 -1.34 4.84
CA ILE A 7 -9.82 -1.35 3.64
C ILE A 7 -10.53 -0.70 2.44
N HIS A 8 -11.85 -0.81 2.35
CA HIS A 8 -12.59 -0.20 1.25
C HIS A 8 -12.51 1.33 1.30
N ASN A 9 -12.66 1.90 2.48
CA ASN A 9 -12.54 3.35 2.66
C ASN A 9 -11.10 3.80 2.35
N ILE A 10 -10.12 3.04 2.82
CA ILE A 10 -8.71 3.32 2.56
C ILE A 10 -8.46 3.38 1.05
N MET A 11 -8.88 2.35 0.32
CA MET A 11 -8.65 2.27 -1.12
C MET A 11 -9.42 3.35 -1.87
N HIS A 12 -10.63 3.67 -1.43
CA HIS A 12 -11.41 4.74 -2.03
C HIS A 12 -10.70 6.09 -1.91
N ARG A 13 -10.25 6.42 -0.71
CA ARG A 13 -9.51 7.67 -0.47
C ARG A 13 -8.22 7.73 -1.24
N LEU A 14 -7.51 6.60 -1.32
CA LEU A 14 -6.28 6.50 -2.10
C LEU A 14 -6.55 6.79 -3.58
N SER A 15 -7.61 6.23 -4.14
CA SER A 15 -7.95 6.42 -5.56
C SER A 15 -8.33 7.87 -5.89
N LEU A 16 -8.92 8.58 -4.94
CA LEU A 16 -9.24 9.99 -5.11
C LEU A 16 -7.99 10.87 -5.11
N TRP A 17 -7.00 10.48 -4.30
CA TRP A 17 -5.75 11.21 -4.19
C TRP A 17 -4.78 10.87 -5.31
N ARG A 18 -4.62 9.59 -5.59
CA ARG A 18 -3.65 9.09 -6.56
C ARG A 18 -4.34 8.11 -7.51
N PRO A 19 -4.85 8.57 -8.65
CA PRO A 19 -5.51 7.66 -9.60
C PRO A 19 -4.55 6.70 -10.30
N ILE A 20 -3.25 7.01 -10.29
CA ILE A 20 -2.23 6.18 -10.91
C ILE A 20 -0.92 6.33 -10.14
N PHE A 21 -0.07 5.31 -10.20
CA PHE A 21 1.20 5.29 -9.49
C PHE A 21 2.36 5.11 -10.46
N HIS A 22 3.51 5.67 -10.10
CA HIS A 22 4.72 5.56 -10.90
C HIS A 22 5.36 4.16 -10.79
N SER A 23 5.17 3.47 -9.67
CA SER A 23 5.80 2.20 -9.38
C SER A 23 5.07 1.49 -8.25
N GLU A 24 5.45 0.24 -7.99
CA GLU A 24 4.93 -0.49 -6.84
C GLU A 24 5.34 0.20 -5.53
N ALA A 25 6.55 0.72 -5.46
CA ALA A 25 7.00 1.45 -4.28
C ALA A 25 6.16 2.71 -4.04
N ASP A 26 5.83 3.43 -5.10
CA ASP A 26 4.95 4.60 -5.01
C ASP A 26 3.58 4.21 -4.48
N PHE A 27 3.04 3.09 -4.93
CA PHE A 27 1.77 2.57 -4.43
C PHE A 27 1.87 2.21 -2.94
N GLN A 28 2.93 1.51 -2.55
CA GLN A 28 3.16 1.10 -1.17
C GLN A 28 3.23 2.29 -0.23
N PHE A 29 4.02 3.30 -0.56
CA PHE A 29 4.14 4.51 0.25
C PHE A 29 2.84 5.27 0.33
N SER A 30 2.14 5.41 -0.78
CA SER A 30 0.89 6.15 -0.82
C SER A 30 -0.19 5.47 0.01
N LEU A 31 -0.26 4.14 -0.06
CA LEU A 31 -1.19 3.36 0.74
C LEU A 31 -0.88 3.50 2.23
N ALA A 32 0.40 3.38 2.61
CA ALA A 32 0.81 3.54 3.99
C ALA A 32 0.47 4.93 4.51
N TRP A 33 0.67 5.95 3.70
CA TRP A 33 0.35 7.33 4.07
C TRP A 33 -1.14 7.49 4.37
N ILE A 34 -2.01 6.98 3.52
CA ILE A 34 -3.46 7.07 3.72
C ILE A 34 -3.89 6.30 4.97
N ILE A 35 -3.31 5.12 5.20
CA ILE A 35 -3.60 4.35 6.42
C ILE A 35 -3.23 5.16 7.65
N LYS A 36 -2.08 5.79 7.65
CA LYS A 36 -1.64 6.60 8.79
C LYS A 36 -2.54 7.82 9.01
N GLU A 37 -3.04 8.42 7.95
CA GLU A 37 -3.96 9.55 8.08
C GLU A 37 -5.31 9.14 8.68
N ILE A 38 -5.82 7.97 8.29
CA ILE A 38 -7.10 7.48 8.81
C ILE A 38 -6.95 6.96 10.23
N TYR A 39 -5.84 6.30 10.52
CA TYR A 39 -5.55 5.69 11.82
C TYR A 39 -4.27 6.27 12.41
N PRO A 40 -4.31 7.51 12.96
CA PRO A 40 -3.07 8.18 13.42
C PRO A 40 -2.30 7.45 14.51
N ASP A 41 -2.99 6.60 15.27
CA ASP A 41 -2.38 5.87 16.38
C ASP A 41 -1.77 4.54 15.95
N CYS A 42 -1.87 4.18 14.68
CA CYS A 42 -1.28 2.93 14.21
C CYS A 42 0.24 3.06 14.04
N GLU A 43 0.90 1.92 14.08
CA GLU A 43 2.30 1.79 13.73
C GLU A 43 2.38 1.12 12.37
N ILE A 44 3.24 1.62 11.49
CA ILE A 44 3.40 1.08 10.15
C ILE A 44 4.85 0.68 9.95
N ARG A 45 5.06 -0.53 9.45
CA ARG A 45 6.37 -1.03 9.07
C ARG A 45 6.31 -1.51 7.63
N LEU A 46 7.29 -1.09 6.85
CA LEU A 46 7.39 -1.46 5.44
C LEU A 46 8.49 -2.50 5.28
N GLU A 47 8.29 -3.42 4.32
CA GLU A 47 9.27 -4.47 4.02
C GLU A 47 9.69 -5.23 5.28
N PHE A 48 8.70 -5.65 6.05
CA PHE A 48 8.94 -6.23 7.36
C PHE A 48 9.13 -7.74 7.29
N VAL A 49 10.21 -8.22 7.93
CA VAL A 49 10.48 -9.65 8.08
C VAL A 49 10.39 -9.97 9.57
N PRO A 50 9.38 -10.74 10.00
CA PRO A 50 9.24 -11.05 11.43
C PRO A 50 10.30 -12.04 11.91
N ASP A 51 10.71 -11.88 13.16
CA ASP A 51 11.75 -12.73 13.77
C ASP A 51 11.34 -14.20 13.84
N PHE A 52 10.04 -14.46 14.04
CA PHE A 52 9.55 -15.83 14.18
C PHE A 52 9.52 -16.60 12.86
N ASN A 53 9.63 -15.92 11.72
CA ASN A 53 9.66 -16.56 10.41
C ASN A 53 10.38 -15.68 9.41
N THR A 54 11.67 -15.91 9.21
CA THR A 54 12.50 -15.10 8.33
C THR A 54 12.23 -15.36 6.85
N ASN A 55 11.43 -16.37 6.52
CA ASN A 55 10.98 -16.61 5.15
C ASN A 55 9.74 -15.81 4.78
N LEU A 56 9.11 -15.19 5.77
CA LEU A 56 7.92 -14.37 5.55
C LEU A 56 8.33 -12.92 5.34
N HIS A 57 7.81 -12.33 4.27
CA HIS A 57 8.09 -10.94 3.94
C HIS A 57 6.76 -10.21 3.77
N LEU A 58 6.56 -9.19 4.59
CA LEU A 58 5.34 -8.41 4.57
C LEU A 58 5.60 -7.06 3.91
N ASP A 59 4.82 -6.73 2.88
CA ASP A 59 4.98 -5.45 2.20
C ASP A 59 4.63 -4.29 3.13
N ILE A 60 3.52 -4.40 3.84
CA ILE A 60 3.12 -3.42 4.86
C ILE A 60 2.61 -4.20 6.06
N LEU A 61 3.10 -3.83 7.24
CA LEU A 61 2.53 -4.30 8.49
C LEU A 61 1.93 -3.11 9.22
N VAL A 62 0.64 -3.18 9.52
CA VAL A 62 -0.05 -2.19 10.33
C VAL A 62 -0.29 -2.79 11.70
N ILE A 63 0.10 -2.08 12.74
CA ILE A 63 -0.15 -2.49 14.12
C ILE A 63 -1.10 -1.47 14.73
N LEU A 64 -2.27 -1.92 15.12
CA LEU A 64 -3.31 -1.06 15.65
C LEU A 64 -4.03 -1.79 16.79
N ASP A 65 -4.12 -1.14 17.95
CA ASP A 65 -4.69 -1.74 19.16
C ASP A 65 -4.07 -3.08 19.51
N GLY A 66 -2.75 -3.21 19.35
CA GLY A 66 -2.03 -4.43 19.62
C GLY A 66 -2.26 -5.55 18.61
N LYS A 67 -3.00 -5.29 17.55
CA LYS A 67 -3.28 -6.28 16.51
C LYS A 67 -2.43 -6.03 15.29
N TRP A 68 -1.91 -7.11 14.72
CA TRP A 68 -1.12 -7.08 13.50
C TRP A 68 -2.03 -7.25 12.29
N ILE A 69 -1.94 -6.32 11.35
CA ILE A 69 -2.69 -6.37 10.11
C ILE A 69 -1.66 -6.41 8.97
N PRO A 70 -1.32 -7.61 8.48
CA PRO A 70 -0.37 -7.72 7.38
C PRO A 70 -1.06 -7.43 6.06
N ILE A 71 -0.39 -6.70 5.20
CA ILE A 71 -0.89 -6.37 3.86
C ILE A 71 0.15 -6.78 2.85
N GLU A 72 -0.24 -7.65 1.94
CA GLU A 72 0.58 -8.02 0.80
C GLU A 72 0.05 -7.30 -0.42
N LEU A 73 0.95 -6.64 -1.14
CA LEU A 73 0.58 -5.87 -2.32
C LEU A 73 0.76 -6.69 -3.57
N LYS A 74 -0.27 -6.66 -4.42
CA LYS A 74 -0.18 -7.24 -5.76
C LYS A 74 -0.53 -6.15 -6.74
N TYR A 75 0.49 -5.68 -7.43
CA TYR A 75 0.36 -4.57 -8.34
C TYR A 75 0.86 -5.02 -9.72
N THR A 76 -0.04 -5.00 -10.69
CA THR A 76 0.32 -5.29 -12.07
C THR A 76 0.05 -4.05 -12.91
N THR A 77 0.92 -3.80 -13.87
CA THR A 77 0.77 -2.67 -14.76
C THR A 77 1.29 -3.04 -16.14
N LYS A 78 0.72 -2.42 -17.16
CA LYS A 78 1.21 -2.54 -18.52
C LYS A 78 2.08 -1.33 -18.81
N LYS A 79 3.08 -1.52 -19.68
CA LYS A 79 3.91 -0.40 -20.12
C LYS A 79 3.03 0.64 -20.81
N CYS A 80 3.05 1.85 -20.31
CA CYS A 80 2.36 2.96 -20.94
C CYS A 80 2.99 4.28 -20.53
N ILE A 81 2.71 5.31 -21.32
CA ILE A 81 3.10 6.68 -21.01
C ILE A 81 1.81 7.48 -20.97
N LYS A 82 1.56 8.16 -19.85
CA LYS A 82 0.31 8.87 -19.66
C LYS A 82 0.56 10.16 -18.91
N THR A 83 -0.18 11.20 -19.30
CA THR A 83 -0.12 12.48 -18.58
C THR A 83 -1.44 12.68 -17.86
N ILE A 84 -1.36 12.85 -16.54
CA ILE A 84 -2.53 13.08 -15.71
C ILE A 84 -2.23 14.29 -14.83
N ASN A 85 -3.10 15.29 -14.86
CA ASN A 85 -2.95 16.51 -14.07
C ASN A 85 -1.59 17.20 -14.28
N GLY A 86 -1.07 17.13 -15.49
CA GLY A 86 0.21 17.75 -15.83
C GLY A 86 1.44 16.95 -15.47
N GLU A 87 1.26 15.80 -14.84
CA GLU A 87 2.35 14.90 -14.46
C GLU A 87 2.45 13.76 -15.44
N VAL A 88 3.65 13.47 -15.91
CA VAL A 88 3.90 12.40 -16.88
C VAL A 88 4.22 11.12 -16.14
N TYR A 89 3.43 10.08 -16.40
CA TYR A 89 3.63 8.75 -15.84
C TYR A 89 4.16 7.81 -16.91
N VAL A 90 5.28 7.18 -16.64
CA VAL A 90 5.84 6.14 -17.50
C VAL A 90 5.73 4.83 -16.74
N LEU A 91 4.84 3.96 -17.20
CA LEU A 91 4.60 2.69 -16.56
C LEU A 91 5.26 1.57 -17.36
N LYS A 92 6.04 0.76 -16.69
CA LYS A 92 6.65 -0.42 -17.28
C LYS A 92 5.78 -1.62 -16.99
N GLU A 93 5.80 -2.59 -17.89
CA GLU A 93 5.08 -3.83 -17.64
C GLU A 93 5.66 -4.54 -16.42
N GLN A 94 4.79 -4.82 -15.46
CA GLN A 94 5.13 -5.53 -14.25
C GLN A 94 4.04 -6.53 -13.96
N GLY A 95 4.42 -7.70 -13.54
CA GLY A 95 3.48 -8.74 -13.18
C GLY A 95 3.61 -9.10 -11.72
N ALA A 96 2.48 -9.41 -11.09
CA ALA A 96 2.50 -10.04 -9.78
C ALA A 96 3.05 -11.45 -9.97
N LYS A 97 4.02 -11.82 -9.16
CA LYS A 97 4.55 -13.18 -9.18
C LYS A 97 3.92 -13.96 -8.04
N ASP A 98 3.40 -15.09 -8.37
CA ASP A 98 2.82 -15.98 -7.38
C ASP A 98 3.87 -16.86 -6.73
#